data_94f5855b3d5754003e948b3cb0decc5f
#
_entry.id   94f5855b3d5754003e948b3cb0decc5f
#
_cell.length_a   1.000
_cell.length_b   1.000
_cell.length_c   1.000
_cell.angle_alpha   90.00
_cell.angle_beta   90.00
_cell.angle_gamma   90.00
#
_symmetry.space_group_name_H-M   'P 1'
#
loop_
_entity.id
_entity.type
_entity.pdbx_description
1 polymer ?
#
loop_
_entity_poly.entity_id
_entity_poly.type
_entity_poly.pdbx_seq_one_letter_code
_entity_poly.pdbx_strand_id
1 'polypeptide(L)'
;MAEETTDYRVAVIRVVAPGPMPISRLDLPPDDLGFAGAGLGTADNATTGGFLGQSFSTETVLATPETVEAEMQKLLDAGIPYIVTLADAATTVRLADMAGDQALVINAGSTDDALRGKDCRANLLHVAPSDAMLTDALAQYLVWKRWNSWFLIEGSHKEDQALGAAYRRAAEKFGATIVETRVYEDTGGARRSDSGHVQVQRQMPVFTQSAPAHDILVAADHSGVFAAWLPYHTWDASPVAGSAGLMPESWSPAHEAWGATQFQSRFEKLAGRPARDEDYQVWMALRVIGEAATRTKGGDFDVMRAFILSDKFDLAAFKGQKLTFRDWDGQLRQPVLLVAGNVVASVSPQEEFLHQVSQLDTLGVDRGETECNR
;
A
#
# COMPACT_ATOMS: atom_id res chain seq x y z
N MET A 1 -31.85 -22.60 -23.87
CA MET A 1 -31.96 -21.35 -23.13
C MET A 1 -30.53 -20.84 -23.00
N ALA A 2 -30.24 -19.63 -23.44
CA ALA A 2 -28.94 -19.04 -23.13
C ALA A 2 -28.87 -18.91 -21.60
N GLU A 3 -27.85 -19.46 -20.96
CA GLU A 3 -27.60 -19.21 -19.55
C GLU A 3 -27.39 -17.69 -19.39
N GLU A 4 -28.13 -17.07 -18.51
CA GLU A 4 -28.05 -15.65 -18.23
C GLU A 4 -26.67 -15.39 -17.60
N THR A 5 -25.81 -14.70 -18.31
CA THR A 5 -24.44 -14.39 -17.83
C THR A 5 -24.54 -13.20 -16.88
N THR A 6 -24.05 -13.37 -15.65
CA THR A 6 -23.95 -12.26 -14.69
C THR A 6 -22.70 -11.44 -14.99
N ASP A 7 -22.85 -10.12 -15.24
CA ASP A 7 -21.76 -9.23 -15.55
C ASP A 7 -21.30 -8.41 -14.33
N TYR A 8 -20.02 -8.49 -13.99
CA TYR A 8 -19.39 -7.74 -12.90
C TYR A 8 -18.51 -6.62 -13.47
N ARG A 9 -18.97 -5.39 -13.28
CA ARG A 9 -18.31 -4.20 -13.74
C ARG A 9 -17.53 -3.55 -12.61
N VAL A 10 -16.26 -3.26 -12.87
CA VAL A 10 -15.35 -2.59 -11.93
C VAL A 10 -14.76 -1.36 -12.61
N ALA A 11 -14.58 -0.27 -11.91
CA ALA A 11 -13.77 0.84 -12.39
C ALA A 11 -12.50 1.01 -11.54
N VAL A 12 -11.40 1.39 -12.19
CA VAL A 12 -10.15 1.75 -11.52
C VAL A 12 -9.84 3.21 -11.84
N ILE A 13 -9.88 4.06 -10.83
CA ILE A 13 -9.55 5.49 -10.96
C ILE A 13 -8.13 5.70 -10.41
N ARG A 14 -7.25 6.20 -11.27
CA ARG A 14 -5.92 6.68 -10.86
C ARG A 14 -5.89 8.21 -10.95
N VAL A 15 -5.55 8.84 -9.84
CA VAL A 15 -5.40 10.29 -9.75
C VAL A 15 -3.92 10.66 -9.81
N VAL A 16 -3.56 11.50 -10.77
CA VAL A 16 -2.20 12.00 -10.92
C VAL A 16 -2.18 13.47 -10.57
N ALA A 17 -1.61 13.76 -9.40
CA ALA A 17 -1.35 15.13 -8.96
C ALA A 17 0.03 15.61 -9.45
N PRO A 18 0.19 16.91 -9.74
CA PRO A 18 1.51 17.47 -9.93
C PRO A 18 2.37 17.26 -8.69
N GLY A 19 3.55 16.74 -8.89
CA GLY A 19 4.47 16.45 -7.80
C GLY A 19 5.94 16.62 -8.21
N PRO A 20 6.85 16.59 -7.25
CA PRO A 20 8.26 16.64 -7.54
C PRO A 20 8.71 15.42 -8.34
N MET A 21 9.69 15.63 -9.21
CA MET A 21 10.27 14.53 -9.97
C MET A 21 11.06 13.60 -9.04
N PRO A 22 10.96 12.26 -9.17
CA PRO A 22 11.72 11.34 -8.35
C PRO A 22 13.23 11.51 -8.56
N ILE A 23 14.01 11.10 -7.56
CA ILE A 23 15.48 11.16 -7.59
C ILE A 23 16.03 10.35 -8.77
N SER A 24 15.53 9.17 -9.00
CA SER A 24 15.91 8.28 -10.10
C SER A 24 14.87 8.28 -11.21
N ARG A 25 15.35 8.19 -12.46
CA ARG A 25 14.45 7.95 -13.60
C ARG A 25 13.79 6.57 -13.55
N LEU A 26 14.40 5.62 -12.83
CA LEU A 26 13.84 4.28 -12.65
C LEU A 26 12.59 4.28 -11.74
N ASP A 27 12.46 5.33 -10.92
CA ASP A 27 11.32 5.49 -10.00
C ASP A 27 10.14 6.22 -10.66
N LEU A 28 10.30 6.70 -11.91
CA LEU A 28 9.17 7.30 -12.64
C LEU A 28 8.02 6.28 -12.71
N PRO A 29 6.80 6.69 -12.30
CA PRO A 29 5.65 5.82 -12.42
C PRO A 29 5.38 5.51 -13.90
N PRO A 30 5.18 4.23 -14.26
CA PRO A 30 4.77 3.89 -15.62
C PRO A 30 3.37 4.41 -15.93
N ASP A 31 3.10 4.66 -17.21
CA ASP A 31 1.81 5.20 -17.65
C ASP A 31 0.63 4.31 -17.28
N ASP A 32 0.85 3.00 -17.30
CA ASP A 32 -0.12 1.95 -16.98
C ASP A 32 -0.10 1.50 -15.51
N LEU A 33 0.57 2.24 -14.60
CA LEU A 33 0.65 1.90 -13.17
C LEU A 33 -0.74 1.66 -12.59
N GLY A 34 -0.95 0.50 -11.98
CA GLY A 34 -2.23 0.01 -11.46
C GLY A 34 -3.18 -0.51 -12.55
N PHE A 35 -3.21 0.08 -13.74
CA PHE A 35 -4.07 -0.38 -14.84
C PHE A 35 -3.63 -1.74 -15.40
N ALA A 36 -2.32 -1.99 -15.42
CA ALA A 36 -1.81 -3.31 -15.76
C ALA A 36 -2.24 -4.38 -14.74
N GLY A 37 -2.25 -4.02 -13.44
CA GLY A 37 -2.79 -4.86 -12.37
C GLY A 37 -4.27 -5.16 -12.54
N ALA A 38 -5.05 -4.14 -12.94
CA ALA A 38 -6.47 -4.29 -13.26
C ALA A 38 -6.68 -5.27 -14.44
N GLY A 39 -5.93 -5.11 -15.50
CA GLY A 39 -5.99 -6.02 -16.66
C GLY A 39 -5.73 -7.47 -16.29
N LEU A 40 -4.67 -7.73 -15.49
CA LEU A 40 -4.37 -9.08 -15.03
C LEU A 40 -5.46 -9.63 -14.10
N GLY A 41 -5.97 -8.82 -13.16
CA GLY A 41 -7.04 -9.22 -12.24
C GLY A 41 -8.34 -9.56 -12.95
N THR A 42 -8.70 -8.78 -13.98
CA THR A 42 -9.86 -9.04 -14.83
C THR A 42 -9.71 -10.35 -15.59
N ALA A 43 -8.55 -10.61 -16.19
CA ALA A 43 -8.26 -11.86 -16.91
C ALA A 43 -8.30 -13.07 -15.98
N ASP A 44 -7.76 -12.95 -14.77
CA ASP A 44 -7.80 -14.01 -13.77
C ASP A 44 -9.24 -14.33 -13.32
N ASN A 45 -10.06 -13.32 -13.12
CA ASN A 45 -11.47 -13.48 -12.77
C ASN A 45 -12.25 -14.10 -13.92
N ALA A 46 -12.04 -13.65 -15.15
CA ALA A 46 -12.70 -14.19 -16.34
C ALA A 46 -12.37 -15.67 -16.56
N THR A 47 -11.17 -16.14 -16.21
CA THR A 47 -10.77 -17.54 -16.34
C THR A 47 -11.66 -18.45 -15.50
N THR A 48 -11.94 -18.08 -14.22
CA THR A 48 -12.83 -18.85 -13.34
C THR A 48 -14.28 -18.59 -13.69
N GLY A 49 -14.65 -17.32 -13.91
CA GLY A 49 -16.02 -16.89 -14.18
C GLY A 49 -16.64 -17.51 -15.42
N GLY A 50 -15.82 -17.74 -16.47
CA GLY A 50 -16.27 -18.36 -17.70
C GLY A 50 -16.90 -19.76 -17.52
N PHE A 51 -16.47 -20.49 -16.47
CA PHE A 51 -17.09 -21.78 -16.10
C PHE A 51 -18.37 -21.63 -15.26
N LEU A 52 -18.62 -20.42 -14.74
CA LEU A 52 -19.72 -20.16 -13.81
C LEU A 52 -20.80 -19.25 -14.42
N GLY A 53 -20.73 -18.97 -15.72
CA GLY A 53 -21.65 -18.02 -16.37
C GLY A 53 -21.46 -16.58 -15.86
N GLN A 54 -20.22 -16.19 -15.52
CA GLN A 54 -19.87 -14.85 -15.03
C GLN A 54 -18.92 -14.17 -16.01
N SER A 55 -19.16 -12.89 -16.29
CA SER A 55 -18.27 -12.03 -17.05
C SER A 55 -17.72 -10.91 -16.16
N PHE A 56 -16.51 -10.47 -16.47
CA PHE A 56 -15.83 -9.41 -15.74
C PHE A 56 -15.31 -8.36 -16.72
N SER A 57 -15.65 -7.12 -16.46
CA SER A 57 -15.17 -5.99 -17.23
C SER A 57 -14.60 -4.91 -16.31
N THR A 58 -13.53 -4.24 -16.77
CA THR A 58 -12.88 -3.18 -15.99
C THR A 58 -12.72 -1.93 -16.86
N GLU A 59 -13.24 -0.81 -16.35
CA GLU A 59 -13.03 0.51 -16.90
C GLU A 59 -11.86 1.19 -16.16
N THR A 60 -10.91 1.77 -16.90
CA THR A 60 -9.77 2.48 -16.32
C THR A 60 -9.88 3.97 -16.60
N VAL A 61 -9.74 4.77 -15.56
CA VAL A 61 -9.89 6.24 -15.62
C VAL A 61 -8.63 6.89 -15.05
N LEU A 62 -7.95 7.68 -15.91
CA LEU A 62 -6.89 8.57 -15.48
C LEU A 62 -7.47 9.95 -15.22
N ALA A 63 -7.33 10.45 -14.01
CA ALA A 63 -7.89 11.73 -13.59
C ALA A 63 -6.83 12.63 -12.95
N THR A 64 -7.13 13.91 -12.84
CA THR A 64 -6.41 14.86 -11.98
C THR A 64 -7.24 15.20 -10.74
N PRO A 65 -6.69 15.84 -9.72
CA PRO A 65 -7.47 16.28 -8.56
C PRO A 65 -8.69 17.15 -8.92
N GLU A 66 -8.61 17.89 -10.05
CA GLU A 66 -9.68 18.78 -10.52
C GLU A 66 -10.78 18.04 -11.29
N THR A 67 -10.47 16.90 -11.91
CA THR A 67 -11.40 16.18 -12.79
C THR A 67 -12.00 14.92 -12.14
N VAL A 68 -11.39 14.41 -11.08
CA VAL A 68 -11.72 13.09 -10.52
C VAL A 68 -13.17 12.97 -10.05
N GLU A 69 -13.75 14.02 -9.47
CA GLU A 69 -15.13 13.99 -9.01
C GLU A 69 -16.12 13.91 -10.19
N ALA A 70 -15.85 14.61 -11.29
CA ALA A 70 -16.66 14.51 -12.49
C ALA A 70 -16.56 13.11 -13.14
N GLU A 71 -15.38 12.51 -13.14
CA GLU A 71 -15.19 11.14 -13.63
C GLU A 71 -15.89 10.12 -12.70
N MET A 72 -15.79 10.30 -11.39
CA MET A 72 -16.51 9.46 -10.41
C MET A 72 -18.03 9.52 -10.66
N GLN A 73 -18.59 10.72 -10.86
CA GLN A 73 -20.02 10.86 -11.12
C GLN A 73 -20.47 10.11 -12.38
N LYS A 74 -19.66 10.15 -13.47
CA LYS A 74 -19.98 9.37 -14.68
C LYS A 74 -20.03 7.86 -14.42
N LEU A 75 -19.13 7.34 -13.59
CA LEU A 75 -19.11 5.93 -13.24
C LEU A 75 -20.33 5.53 -12.41
N LEU A 76 -20.73 6.38 -11.46
CA LEU A 76 -21.94 6.18 -10.67
C LEU A 76 -23.21 6.24 -11.53
N ASP A 77 -23.31 7.22 -12.45
CA ASP A 77 -24.41 7.35 -13.40
C ASP A 77 -24.50 6.15 -14.36
N ALA A 78 -23.35 5.54 -14.68
CA ALA A 78 -23.25 4.30 -15.45
C ALA A 78 -23.59 3.04 -14.61
N GLY A 79 -23.85 3.18 -13.31
CA GLY A 79 -24.20 2.09 -12.41
C GLY A 79 -23.06 1.11 -12.14
N ILE A 80 -21.81 1.59 -12.05
CA ILE A 80 -20.66 0.74 -11.71
C ILE A 80 -20.58 0.57 -10.18
N PRO A 81 -20.75 -0.65 -9.65
CA PRO A 81 -20.89 -0.87 -8.21
C PRO A 81 -19.57 -1.03 -7.46
N TYR A 82 -18.44 -1.19 -8.15
CA TYR A 82 -17.11 -1.41 -7.56
C TYR A 82 -16.10 -0.44 -8.12
N ILE A 83 -15.54 0.39 -7.24
CA ILE A 83 -14.60 1.45 -7.61
C ILE A 83 -13.28 1.21 -6.87
N VAL A 84 -12.20 1.00 -7.61
CA VAL A 84 -10.85 0.90 -7.03
C VAL A 84 -10.15 2.25 -7.20
N THR A 85 -9.53 2.76 -6.14
CA THR A 85 -8.88 4.08 -6.15
C THR A 85 -7.38 3.97 -5.95
N LEU A 86 -6.64 4.64 -6.82
CA LEU A 86 -5.24 5.01 -6.66
C LEU A 86 -5.19 6.54 -6.52
N ALA A 87 -5.38 7.04 -5.31
CA ALA A 87 -5.48 8.46 -4.99
C ALA A 87 -4.93 8.73 -3.58
N ASP A 88 -4.71 10.01 -3.26
CA ASP A 88 -4.41 10.42 -1.88
C ASP A 88 -5.61 10.18 -0.94
N ALA A 89 -5.35 10.27 0.38
CA ALA A 89 -6.36 10.01 1.39
C ALA A 89 -7.58 10.93 1.29
N ALA A 90 -7.37 12.22 1.12
CA ALA A 90 -8.46 13.21 1.07
C ALA A 90 -9.35 12.98 -0.17
N THR A 91 -8.76 12.68 -1.31
CA THR A 91 -9.49 12.33 -2.52
C THR A 91 -10.25 11.02 -2.35
N THR A 92 -9.62 9.99 -1.76
CA THR A 92 -10.27 8.69 -1.50
C THR A 92 -11.51 8.84 -0.61
N VAL A 93 -11.45 9.69 0.44
CA VAL A 93 -12.61 9.99 1.29
C VAL A 93 -13.73 10.64 0.48
N ARG A 94 -13.42 11.68 -0.32
CA ARG A 94 -14.43 12.35 -1.15
C ARG A 94 -15.12 11.39 -2.12
N LEU A 95 -14.34 10.51 -2.76
CA LEU A 95 -14.91 9.51 -3.67
C LEU A 95 -15.79 8.49 -2.95
N ALA A 96 -15.39 8.07 -1.74
CA ALA A 96 -16.22 7.20 -0.90
C ALA A 96 -17.52 7.89 -0.46
N ASP A 97 -17.46 9.19 -0.10
CA ASP A 97 -18.64 9.98 0.26
C ASP A 97 -19.59 10.15 -0.95
N MET A 98 -19.06 10.36 -2.16
CA MET A 98 -19.86 10.43 -3.40
C MET A 98 -20.52 9.08 -3.73
N ALA A 99 -19.81 7.97 -3.53
CA ALA A 99 -20.32 6.63 -3.78
C ALA A 99 -21.50 6.26 -2.86
N GLY A 100 -21.45 6.69 -1.59
CA GLY A 100 -22.48 6.37 -0.62
C GLY A 100 -22.80 4.87 -0.57
N ASP A 101 -24.07 4.55 -0.65
CA ASP A 101 -24.53 3.14 -0.71
C ASP A 101 -24.58 2.55 -2.14
N GLN A 102 -24.28 3.37 -3.17
CA GLN A 102 -24.39 2.93 -4.57
C GLN A 102 -23.17 2.10 -5.01
N ALA A 103 -22.00 2.32 -4.41
CA ALA A 103 -20.81 1.59 -4.78
C ALA A 103 -19.89 1.31 -3.57
N LEU A 104 -19.17 0.19 -3.66
CA LEU A 104 -18.08 -0.15 -2.76
C LEU A 104 -16.77 0.42 -3.31
N VAL A 105 -16.11 1.25 -2.52
CA VAL A 105 -14.81 1.82 -2.85
C VAL A 105 -13.71 0.99 -2.22
N ILE A 106 -12.69 0.65 -3.00
CA ILE A 106 -11.53 -0.12 -2.53
C ILE A 106 -10.27 0.72 -2.74
N ASN A 107 -9.69 1.17 -1.65
CA ASN A 107 -8.43 1.90 -1.68
C ASN A 107 -7.27 0.94 -1.97
N ALA A 108 -6.57 1.18 -3.08
CA ALA A 108 -5.39 0.45 -3.54
C ALA A 108 -4.14 1.35 -3.65
N GLY A 109 -4.16 2.56 -3.10
CA GLY A 109 -3.04 3.51 -3.22
C GLY A 109 -2.62 4.13 -1.90
N SER A 110 -3.53 4.74 -1.14
CA SER A 110 -3.19 5.49 0.06
C SER A 110 -2.89 4.59 1.25
N THR A 111 -1.74 4.84 1.89
CA THR A 111 -1.29 4.20 3.14
C THR A 111 -1.70 4.98 4.39
N ASP A 112 -2.30 6.16 4.25
CA ASP A 112 -2.64 7.06 5.35
C ASP A 112 -3.54 6.37 6.39
N ASP A 113 -3.08 6.35 7.63
CA ASP A 113 -3.78 5.73 8.77
C ASP A 113 -5.13 6.37 9.07
N ALA A 114 -5.33 7.66 8.74
CA ALA A 114 -6.59 8.36 8.98
C ALA A 114 -7.77 7.69 8.27
N LEU A 115 -7.54 7.07 7.11
CA LEU A 115 -8.56 6.30 6.38
C LEU A 115 -9.08 5.07 7.13
N ARG A 116 -8.30 4.53 8.09
CA ARG A 116 -8.63 3.38 8.93
C ARG A 116 -9.06 3.81 10.34
N GLY A 117 -9.05 5.13 10.59
CA GLY A 117 -9.40 5.76 11.86
C GLY A 117 -10.54 6.76 11.69
N LYS A 118 -10.27 8.02 11.99
CA LYS A 118 -11.26 9.12 12.00
C LYS A 118 -11.97 9.38 10.67
N ASP A 119 -11.33 9.05 9.54
CA ASP A 119 -11.84 9.29 8.20
C ASP A 119 -12.38 8.01 7.54
N CYS A 120 -12.60 6.95 8.30
CA CYS A 120 -13.15 5.69 7.76
C CYS A 120 -14.60 5.84 7.28
N ARG A 121 -14.98 5.01 6.31
CA ARG A 121 -16.34 4.94 5.75
C ARG A 121 -16.81 3.50 5.65
N ALA A 122 -18.11 3.26 5.86
CA ALA A 122 -18.70 1.94 5.81
C ALA A 122 -18.62 1.29 4.42
N ASN A 123 -18.54 2.09 3.35
CA ASN A 123 -18.39 1.66 1.97
C ASN A 123 -16.95 1.70 1.45
N LEU A 124 -15.95 1.90 2.33
CA LEU A 124 -14.54 1.97 1.97
C LEU A 124 -13.78 0.79 2.55
N LEU A 125 -13.10 0.04 1.70
CA LEU A 125 -12.18 -1.05 2.05
C LEU A 125 -10.76 -0.70 1.62
N HIS A 126 -9.76 -1.35 2.23
CA HIS A 126 -8.36 -1.07 1.98
C HIS A 126 -7.60 -2.35 1.65
N VAL A 127 -7.08 -2.47 0.43
CA VAL A 127 -6.11 -3.50 0.04
C VAL A 127 -4.68 -3.00 0.13
N ALA A 128 -4.46 -1.69 0.02
CA ALA A 128 -3.18 -1.08 0.38
C ALA A 128 -2.95 -1.22 1.90
N PRO A 129 -1.75 -1.62 2.36
CA PRO A 129 -1.43 -1.59 3.78
C PRO A 129 -1.42 -0.14 4.29
N SER A 130 -1.64 0.05 5.60
CA SER A 130 -1.49 1.36 6.21
C SER A 130 -0.04 1.64 6.61
N ASP A 131 0.31 2.92 6.83
CA ASP A 131 1.63 3.30 7.37
C ASP A 131 1.90 2.60 8.70
N ALA A 132 0.88 2.47 9.54
CA ALA A 132 0.97 1.71 10.78
C ALA A 132 1.32 0.23 10.54
N MET A 133 0.76 -0.42 9.52
CA MET A 133 1.11 -1.81 9.19
C MET A 133 2.55 -1.94 8.68
N LEU A 134 2.97 -1.03 7.80
CA LEU A 134 4.31 -1.03 7.23
C LEU A 134 5.38 -0.77 8.29
N THR A 135 5.17 0.23 9.15
CA THR A 135 6.11 0.56 10.22
C THR A 135 6.16 -0.50 11.31
N ASP A 136 5.02 -1.12 11.66
CA ASP A 136 4.97 -2.23 12.60
C ASP A 136 5.71 -3.47 12.06
N ALA A 137 5.54 -3.77 10.78
CA ALA A 137 6.22 -4.88 10.13
C ALA A 137 7.74 -4.75 10.18
N LEU A 138 8.24 -3.53 9.90
CA LEU A 138 9.66 -3.23 10.01
C LEU A 138 10.13 -3.25 11.46
N ALA A 139 9.39 -2.63 12.37
CA ALA A 139 9.72 -2.55 13.79
C ALA A 139 9.89 -3.94 14.43
N GLN A 140 8.95 -4.86 14.16
CA GLN A 140 9.05 -6.24 14.63
C GLN A 140 10.38 -6.90 14.23
N TYR A 141 10.77 -6.76 12.97
CA TYR A 141 12.01 -7.33 12.47
C TYR A 141 13.24 -6.68 13.11
N LEU A 142 13.27 -5.35 13.23
CA LEU A 142 14.37 -4.64 13.84
C LEU A 142 14.57 -5.04 15.29
N VAL A 143 13.49 -5.10 16.07
CA VAL A 143 13.54 -5.53 17.48
C VAL A 143 13.93 -7.02 17.61
N TRP A 144 13.41 -7.88 16.75
CA TRP A 144 13.83 -9.28 16.68
C TRP A 144 15.33 -9.42 16.41
N LYS A 145 15.90 -8.56 15.55
CA LYS A 145 17.36 -8.49 15.31
C LYS A 145 18.13 -7.83 16.46
N ARG A 146 17.43 -7.32 17.50
CA ARG A 146 17.99 -6.53 18.60
C ARG A 146 18.60 -5.19 18.15
N TRP A 147 18.11 -4.64 17.06
CA TRP A 147 18.39 -3.28 16.62
C TRP A 147 17.37 -2.34 17.25
N ASN A 148 17.54 -2.07 18.55
CA ASN A 148 16.54 -1.40 19.37
C ASN A 148 16.76 0.11 19.51
N SER A 149 17.94 0.62 19.13
CA SER A 149 18.30 2.04 19.22
C SER A 149 18.22 2.66 17.83
N TRP A 150 17.25 3.52 17.59
CA TRP A 150 16.98 4.09 16.28
C TRP A 150 17.33 5.56 16.20
N PHE A 151 18.04 5.97 15.13
CA PHE A 151 18.15 7.35 14.72
C PHE A 151 17.12 7.62 13.65
N LEU A 152 16.06 8.40 13.96
CA LEU A 152 14.97 8.71 13.05
C LEU A 152 15.29 10.00 12.27
N ILE A 153 15.22 9.92 10.94
CA ILE A 153 15.22 11.10 10.07
C ILE A 153 13.88 11.17 9.36
N GLU A 154 13.17 12.27 9.51
CA GLU A 154 11.90 12.53 8.84
C GLU A 154 11.99 13.74 7.92
N GLY A 155 11.24 13.75 6.82
CA GLY A 155 11.15 14.90 5.93
C GLY A 155 10.25 15.99 6.51
N SER A 156 10.25 17.15 5.85
CA SER A 156 9.47 18.32 6.29
C SER A 156 8.05 18.38 5.76
N HIS A 157 7.69 17.52 4.78
CA HIS A 157 6.33 17.45 4.26
C HIS A 157 5.38 16.75 5.24
N LYS A 158 4.10 17.06 5.12
CA LYS A 158 3.07 16.53 6.03
C LYS A 158 3.03 15.00 6.05
N GLU A 159 3.17 14.38 4.89
CA GLU A 159 3.16 12.93 4.71
C GLU A 159 4.40 12.28 5.32
N ASP A 160 5.57 12.94 5.25
CA ASP A 160 6.80 12.48 5.89
C ASP A 160 6.67 12.50 7.41
N GLN A 161 6.08 13.58 7.95
CA GLN A 161 5.84 13.73 9.38
C GLN A 161 4.82 12.71 9.91
N ALA A 162 3.79 12.38 9.10
CA ALA A 162 2.83 11.33 9.43
C ALA A 162 3.52 9.96 9.48
N LEU A 163 4.38 9.65 8.50
CA LEU A 163 5.19 8.43 8.50
C LEU A 163 6.17 8.41 9.68
N GLY A 164 6.79 9.53 10.03
CA GLY A 164 7.63 9.68 11.22
C GLY A 164 6.86 9.42 12.51
N ALA A 165 5.61 9.88 12.61
CA ALA A 165 4.72 9.58 13.73
C ALA A 165 4.38 8.09 13.81
N ALA A 166 4.15 7.43 12.66
CA ALA A 166 3.92 5.99 12.60
C ALA A 166 5.15 5.19 13.09
N TYR A 167 6.37 5.60 12.74
CA TYR A 167 7.59 4.99 13.28
C TYR A 167 7.77 5.20 14.78
N ARG A 168 7.42 6.38 15.31
CA ARG A 168 7.44 6.63 16.78
C ARG A 168 6.45 5.71 17.50
N ARG A 169 5.23 5.58 16.98
CA ARG A 169 4.23 4.64 17.50
C ARG A 169 4.74 3.20 17.46
N ALA A 170 5.31 2.77 16.34
CA ALA A 170 5.83 1.40 16.20
C ALA A 170 7.01 1.15 17.15
N ALA A 171 7.92 2.12 17.35
CA ALA A 171 9.00 2.02 18.31
C ALA A 171 8.48 1.81 19.73
N GLU A 172 7.49 2.60 20.16
CA GLU A 172 6.85 2.46 21.47
C GLU A 172 6.15 1.08 21.60
N LYS A 173 5.37 0.69 20.60
CA LYS A 173 4.60 -0.57 20.59
C LYS A 173 5.50 -1.80 20.74
N PHE A 174 6.67 -1.81 20.11
CA PHE A 174 7.57 -2.96 20.08
C PHE A 174 8.80 -2.82 20.98
N GLY A 175 8.92 -1.72 21.73
CA GLY A 175 9.97 -1.55 22.74
C GLY A 175 11.34 -1.13 22.16
N ALA A 176 11.36 -0.44 21.02
CA ALA A 176 12.54 0.24 20.53
C ALA A 176 12.65 1.66 21.12
N THR A 177 13.86 2.23 21.05
CA THR A 177 14.14 3.59 21.54
C THR A 177 14.62 4.46 20.40
N ILE A 178 13.94 5.57 20.12
CA ILE A 178 14.44 6.60 19.22
C ILE A 178 15.41 7.49 20.00
N VAL A 179 16.71 7.37 19.70
CA VAL A 179 17.77 8.09 20.41
C VAL A 179 17.88 9.54 19.96
N GLU A 180 17.51 9.83 18.73
CA GLU A 180 17.44 11.18 18.16
C GLU A 180 16.46 11.21 17.00
N THR A 181 15.78 12.35 16.80
CA THR A 181 15.00 12.66 15.60
C THR A 181 15.55 13.91 14.95
N ARG A 182 15.78 13.88 13.64
CA ARG A 182 16.11 15.05 12.82
C ARG A 182 15.10 15.23 11.71
N VAL A 183 14.75 16.49 11.44
CA VAL A 183 13.89 16.86 10.31
C VAL A 183 14.79 17.35 9.19
N TYR A 184 14.66 16.71 8.02
CA TYR A 184 15.33 17.15 6.80
C TYR A 184 14.41 18.13 6.06
N GLU A 185 14.83 19.40 6.00
CA GLU A 185 14.05 20.44 5.32
C GLU A 185 14.21 20.33 3.80
N ASP A 186 13.11 20.13 3.08
CA ASP A 186 13.08 20.22 1.62
C ASP A 186 13.12 21.68 1.18
N THR A 187 14.27 22.15 0.74
CA THR A 187 14.46 23.52 0.26
C THR A 187 14.10 23.70 -1.22
N GLY A 188 13.52 22.68 -1.86
CA GLY A 188 13.16 22.71 -3.27
C GLY A 188 14.36 22.67 -4.22
N GLY A 189 15.54 22.27 -3.73
CA GLY A 189 16.76 22.14 -4.51
C GLY A 189 16.67 21.06 -5.58
N ALA A 190 17.61 21.08 -6.52
CA ALA A 190 17.65 20.13 -7.61
C ALA A 190 17.85 18.70 -7.11
N ARG A 191 16.85 17.88 -7.30
CA ARG A 191 16.86 16.47 -6.88
C ARG A 191 17.66 15.57 -7.81
N ARG A 192 17.79 15.94 -9.08
CA ARG A 192 18.26 15.05 -10.14
C ARG A 192 19.59 15.41 -10.79
N SER A 193 19.82 16.64 -11.06
CA SER A 193 20.98 17.02 -11.87
C SER A 193 21.43 18.34 -11.44
N ASP A 194 22.40 18.41 -10.60
CA ASP A 194 22.94 19.60 -10.63
C ASP A 194 24.24 19.89 -10.15
N SER A 195 24.81 20.75 -10.78
CA SER A 195 26.00 21.50 -10.51
C SER A 195 25.81 22.42 -9.30
N GLY A 196 25.64 21.98 -8.11
CA GLY A 196 25.51 22.91 -6.99
C GLY A 196 25.74 22.31 -5.62
N HIS A 197 26.01 23.17 -4.69
CA HIS A 197 26.15 22.85 -3.27
C HIS A 197 24.81 22.52 -2.60
N VAL A 198 23.73 22.51 -3.37
CA VAL A 198 22.36 22.23 -2.93
C VAL A 198 21.96 20.77 -3.20
N GLN A 199 22.90 19.94 -3.67
CA GLN A 199 22.61 18.52 -3.87
C GLN A 199 22.36 17.84 -2.53
N VAL A 200 21.19 17.20 -2.38
CA VAL A 200 20.79 16.47 -1.17
C VAL A 200 21.89 15.49 -0.73
N GLN A 201 22.43 14.71 -1.65
CA GLN A 201 23.51 13.75 -1.37
C GLN A 201 24.76 14.37 -0.68
N ARG A 202 25.08 15.64 -0.99
CA ARG A 202 26.23 16.33 -0.38
C ARG A 202 25.94 16.88 1.00
N GLN A 203 24.67 17.05 1.33
CA GLN A 203 24.23 17.53 2.64
C GLN A 203 24.18 16.39 3.67
N MET A 204 23.93 15.14 3.21
CA MET A 204 23.73 14.00 4.11
C MET A 204 24.87 13.76 5.11
N PRO A 205 26.17 13.80 4.73
CA PRO A 205 27.24 13.59 5.71
C PRO A 205 27.22 14.62 6.84
N VAL A 206 27.07 15.89 6.52
CA VAL A 206 27.02 16.97 7.53
C VAL A 206 25.71 16.89 8.33
N PHE A 207 24.60 16.59 7.69
CA PHE A 207 23.30 16.46 8.33
C PHE A 207 23.25 15.30 9.33
N THR A 208 23.94 14.19 9.07
CA THR A 208 23.99 13.02 9.95
C THR A 208 25.18 13.04 10.92
N GLN A 209 26.06 14.04 10.83
CA GLN A 209 27.24 14.16 11.70
C GLN A 209 26.83 14.24 13.18
N SER A 210 27.65 13.62 14.04
CA SER A 210 27.49 13.66 15.51
C SER A 210 26.16 13.09 16.01
N ALA A 211 25.53 12.18 15.27
CA ALA A 211 24.40 11.44 15.77
C ALA A 211 24.81 10.57 16.99
N PRO A 212 23.96 10.41 18.00
CA PRO A 212 24.20 9.46 19.09
C PRO A 212 24.43 8.04 18.57
N ALA A 213 25.08 7.21 19.38
CA ALA A 213 25.21 5.77 19.05
C ALA A 213 23.82 5.14 18.83
N HIS A 214 23.64 4.47 17.71
CA HIS A 214 22.40 3.82 17.31
C HIS A 214 22.69 2.52 16.56
N ASP A 215 21.73 1.60 16.55
CA ASP A 215 21.85 0.33 15.84
C ASP A 215 21.48 0.47 14.37
N ILE A 216 20.54 1.37 14.07
CA ILE A 216 20.01 1.59 12.73
C ILE A 216 19.48 3.01 12.56
N LEU A 217 19.62 3.52 11.34
CA LEU A 217 18.99 4.76 10.90
C LEU A 217 17.64 4.42 10.25
N VAL A 218 16.56 5.04 10.73
CA VAL A 218 15.21 4.87 10.16
C VAL A 218 14.83 6.15 9.42
N ALA A 219 14.43 6.00 8.14
CA ALA A 219 14.05 7.11 7.28
C ALA A 219 12.53 7.15 7.08
N ALA A 220 11.93 8.30 7.37
CA ALA A 220 10.55 8.62 7.06
C ALA A 220 10.52 9.70 5.95
N ASP A 221 10.58 9.26 4.71
CA ASP A 221 10.66 10.09 3.50
C ASP A 221 9.62 9.61 2.48
N HIS A 222 8.35 9.87 2.76
CA HIS A 222 7.25 9.56 1.86
C HIS A 222 7.37 10.36 0.55
N SER A 223 7.88 11.60 0.65
CA SER A 223 8.02 12.52 -0.46
C SER A 223 9.21 12.21 -1.38
N GLY A 224 10.07 11.23 -1.03
CA GLY A 224 11.20 10.81 -1.84
C GLY A 224 12.28 11.88 -2.03
N VAL A 225 12.57 12.67 -0.99
CA VAL A 225 13.51 13.79 -1.07
C VAL A 225 14.95 13.39 -0.77
N PHE A 226 15.18 12.56 0.26
CA PHE A 226 16.52 12.34 0.80
C PHE A 226 16.88 10.87 1.08
N ALA A 227 15.91 10.01 1.39
CA ALA A 227 16.20 8.69 1.93
C ALA A 227 17.06 7.81 1.03
N ALA A 228 16.90 7.91 -0.30
CA ALA A 228 17.69 7.14 -1.26
C ALA A 228 19.21 7.37 -1.15
N TRP A 229 19.64 8.47 -0.55
CA TRP A 229 21.05 8.80 -0.37
C TRP A 229 21.64 8.26 0.94
N LEU A 230 20.81 8.00 1.95
CA LEU A 230 21.25 7.61 3.29
C LEU A 230 22.12 6.35 3.34
N PRO A 231 21.83 5.26 2.59
CA PRO A 231 22.62 4.03 2.70
C PRO A 231 24.13 4.21 2.45
N TYR A 232 24.53 5.27 1.70
CA TYR A 232 25.90 5.45 1.28
C TYR A 232 26.49 6.84 1.56
N HIS A 233 25.71 7.76 2.15
CA HIS A 233 26.12 9.16 2.34
C HIS A 233 25.98 9.65 3.79
N THR A 234 25.79 8.77 4.76
CA THR A 234 25.82 9.13 6.19
C THR A 234 27.25 9.38 6.65
N TRP A 235 27.40 10.20 7.71
CA TRP A 235 28.72 10.46 8.32
C TRP A 235 29.35 9.16 8.85
N ASP A 236 28.62 8.43 9.67
CA ASP A 236 29.00 7.12 10.17
C ASP A 236 28.28 6.02 9.39
N ALA A 237 28.97 4.91 9.13
CA ALA A 237 28.37 3.77 8.47
C ALA A 237 27.35 3.09 9.40
N SER A 238 26.08 3.14 9.05
CA SER A 238 24.98 2.50 9.77
C SER A 238 24.05 1.80 8.79
N PRO A 239 23.41 0.68 9.17
CA PRO A 239 22.30 0.15 8.42
C PRO A 239 21.18 1.20 8.29
N VAL A 240 20.49 1.18 7.16
CA VAL A 240 19.36 2.08 6.88
C VAL A 240 18.10 1.26 6.62
N ALA A 241 16.98 1.70 7.19
CA ALA A 241 15.68 1.11 6.97
C ALA A 241 14.58 2.17 6.84
N GLY A 242 13.39 1.79 6.46
CA GLY A 242 12.26 2.69 6.25
C GLY A 242 12.04 3.02 4.79
N SER A 243 12.13 4.28 4.41
CA SER A 243 11.95 4.70 3.01
C SER A 243 13.15 4.37 2.11
N ALA A 244 14.22 3.79 2.65
CA ALA A 244 15.37 3.28 1.90
C ALA A 244 16.07 2.15 2.66
N GLY A 245 16.98 1.45 2.00
CA GLY A 245 17.72 0.33 2.60
C GLY A 245 16.85 -0.90 2.76
N LEU A 246 16.44 -1.24 3.98
CA LEU A 246 15.45 -2.28 4.26
C LEU A 246 14.06 -1.65 4.29
N MET A 247 13.25 -1.89 3.27
CA MET A 247 11.96 -1.25 3.06
C MET A 247 10.79 -2.21 3.33
N PRO A 248 9.74 -1.79 4.04
CA PRO A 248 8.51 -2.54 4.14
C PRO A 248 7.64 -2.28 2.89
N GLU A 249 7.29 -3.34 2.16
CA GLU A 249 6.54 -3.27 0.90
C GLU A 249 5.37 -4.25 0.89
N SER A 250 4.29 -3.90 0.18
CA SER A 250 3.19 -4.84 -0.04
C SER A 250 3.52 -5.87 -1.11
N TRP A 251 4.35 -5.50 -2.08
CA TRP A 251 4.83 -6.37 -3.14
C TRP A 251 6.25 -6.03 -3.56
N SER A 252 6.99 -7.03 -3.98
CA SER A 252 8.28 -6.84 -4.64
C SER A 252 8.50 -7.90 -5.72
N PRO A 253 9.07 -7.53 -6.87
CA PRO A 253 9.49 -8.50 -7.89
C PRO A 253 10.51 -9.53 -7.38
N ALA A 254 11.22 -9.22 -6.31
CA ALA A 254 12.13 -10.14 -5.63
C ALA A 254 11.41 -11.24 -4.82
N HIS A 255 10.08 -11.19 -4.72
CA HIS A 255 9.30 -12.17 -4.00
C HIS A 255 9.09 -13.44 -4.83
N GLU A 256 9.67 -14.56 -4.41
CA GLU A 256 9.62 -15.84 -5.13
C GLU A 256 8.81 -16.92 -4.40
N ALA A 257 8.54 -16.73 -3.11
CA ALA A 257 7.84 -17.72 -2.30
C ALA A 257 6.34 -17.79 -2.64
N TRP A 258 5.70 -18.90 -2.24
CA TRP A 258 4.25 -19.15 -2.30
C TRP A 258 3.61 -18.92 -3.67
N GLY A 259 4.36 -19.18 -4.75
CA GLY A 259 3.88 -19.04 -6.11
C GLY A 259 3.92 -17.61 -6.66
N ALA A 260 4.57 -16.67 -5.98
CA ALA A 260 4.71 -15.27 -6.39
C ALA A 260 5.34 -15.12 -7.79
N THR A 261 6.26 -16.01 -8.16
CA THR A 261 6.85 -16.07 -9.51
C THR A 261 5.81 -16.27 -10.61
N GLN A 262 4.71 -16.97 -10.32
CA GLN A 262 3.62 -17.15 -11.30
C GLN A 262 2.88 -15.84 -11.57
N PHE A 263 2.60 -15.06 -10.51
CA PHE A 263 2.02 -13.74 -10.66
C PHE A 263 2.97 -12.85 -11.46
N GLN A 264 4.23 -12.76 -11.03
CA GLN A 264 5.22 -11.88 -11.67
C GLN A 264 5.41 -12.22 -13.16
N SER A 265 5.58 -13.50 -13.51
CA SER A 265 5.74 -13.92 -14.90
C SER A 265 4.54 -13.58 -15.78
N ARG A 266 3.31 -13.72 -15.26
CA ARG A 266 2.08 -13.34 -15.98
C ARG A 266 1.96 -11.84 -16.11
N PHE A 267 2.30 -11.10 -15.07
CA PHE A 267 2.29 -9.65 -15.08
C PHE A 267 3.31 -9.09 -16.08
N GLU A 268 4.55 -9.57 -16.05
CA GLU A 268 5.60 -9.15 -17.00
C GLU A 268 5.22 -9.48 -18.45
N LYS A 269 4.59 -10.62 -18.68
CA LYS A 269 4.10 -10.97 -20.03
C LYS A 269 3.02 -9.99 -20.51
N LEU A 270 2.19 -9.48 -19.61
CA LEU A 270 1.10 -8.54 -19.93
C LEU A 270 1.63 -7.10 -20.09
N ALA A 271 2.44 -6.64 -19.16
CA ALA A 271 2.82 -5.23 -19.01
C ALA A 271 4.21 -4.91 -19.60
N GLY A 272 5.05 -5.92 -19.88
CA GLY A 272 6.43 -5.73 -20.36
C GLY A 272 7.37 -5.15 -19.29
N ARG A 273 6.99 -5.18 -18.03
CA ARG A 273 7.73 -4.66 -16.88
C ARG A 273 7.38 -5.42 -15.59
N PRO A 274 8.22 -5.37 -14.56
CA PRO A 274 7.87 -5.92 -13.25
C PRO A 274 6.69 -5.15 -12.61
N ALA A 275 5.93 -5.85 -11.76
CA ALA A 275 4.84 -5.25 -10.98
C ALA A 275 5.39 -4.39 -9.84
N ARG A 276 4.76 -3.25 -9.60
CA ARG A 276 4.93 -2.41 -8.42
C ARG A 276 3.83 -2.69 -7.40
N ASP A 277 3.95 -2.11 -6.22
CA ASP A 277 2.97 -2.23 -5.13
C ASP A 277 1.55 -1.90 -5.59
N GLU A 278 1.37 -0.81 -6.31
CA GLU A 278 0.06 -0.35 -6.78
C GLU A 278 -0.55 -1.31 -7.80
N ASP A 279 0.28 -1.91 -8.67
CA ASP A 279 -0.20 -2.92 -9.62
C ASP A 279 -0.74 -4.16 -8.89
N TYR A 280 0.00 -4.62 -7.89
CA TYR A 280 -0.38 -5.77 -7.07
C TYR A 280 -1.62 -5.46 -6.21
N GLN A 281 -1.69 -4.26 -5.63
CA GLN A 281 -2.84 -3.82 -4.81
C GLN A 281 -4.11 -3.72 -5.66
N VAL A 282 -4.05 -3.14 -6.85
CA VAL A 282 -5.17 -3.11 -7.78
C VAL A 282 -5.56 -4.53 -8.22
N TRP A 283 -4.58 -5.39 -8.55
CA TRP A 283 -4.86 -6.79 -8.84
C TRP A 283 -5.59 -7.47 -7.68
N MET A 284 -5.16 -7.28 -6.42
CA MET A 284 -5.86 -7.81 -5.25
C MET A 284 -7.29 -7.30 -5.15
N ALA A 285 -7.53 -6.01 -5.39
CA ALA A 285 -8.87 -5.42 -5.36
C ALA A 285 -9.81 -6.12 -6.36
N LEU A 286 -9.33 -6.33 -7.59
CA LEU A 286 -10.10 -7.09 -8.60
C LEU A 286 -10.35 -8.53 -8.15
N ARG A 287 -9.35 -9.18 -7.53
CA ARG A 287 -9.47 -10.56 -7.04
C ARG A 287 -10.44 -10.67 -5.87
N VAL A 288 -10.58 -9.63 -5.03
CA VAL A 288 -11.62 -9.56 -3.98
C VAL A 288 -13.00 -9.69 -4.62
N ILE A 289 -13.27 -8.93 -5.68
CA ILE A 289 -14.56 -8.99 -6.40
C ILE A 289 -14.75 -10.37 -7.05
N GLY A 290 -13.72 -10.89 -7.74
CA GLY A 290 -13.79 -12.19 -8.40
C GLY A 290 -14.01 -13.36 -7.44
N GLU A 291 -13.37 -13.34 -6.28
CA GLU A 291 -13.56 -14.35 -5.23
C GLU A 291 -14.97 -14.28 -4.64
N ALA A 292 -15.46 -13.08 -4.37
CA ALA A 292 -16.83 -12.89 -3.89
C ALA A 292 -17.86 -13.36 -4.91
N ALA A 293 -17.72 -12.99 -6.19
CA ALA A 293 -18.61 -13.44 -7.26
C ALA A 293 -18.64 -14.97 -7.39
N THR A 294 -17.48 -15.60 -7.33
CA THR A 294 -17.34 -17.05 -7.40
C THR A 294 -18.05 -17.73 -6.22
N ARG A 295 -17.83 -17.27 -5.01
CA ARG A 295 -18.29 -17.92 -3.77
C ARG A 295 -19.75 -17.62 -3.44
N THR A 296 -20.28 -16.50 -3.89
CA THR A 296 -21.72 -16.18 -3.80
C THR A 296 -22.53 -16.77 -4.97
N LYS A 297 -21.87 -17.41 -5.94
CA LYS A 297 -22.50 -18.02 -7.12
C LYS A 297 -23.33 -17.02 -7.94
N GLY A 298 -22.82 -15.82 -8.14
CA GLY A 298 -23.51 -14.79 -8.91
C GLY A 298 -24.41 -13.88 -8.06
N GLY A 299 -24.06 -13.67 -6.79
CA GLY A 299 -24.77 -12.76 -5.90
C GLY A 299 -24.82 -11.32 -6.44
N ASP A 300 -25.87 -10.60 -6.12
CA ASP A 300 -25.97 -9.17 -6.38
C ASP A 300 -25.00 -8.35 -5.51
N PHE A 301 -25.02 -7.03 -5.67
CA PHE A 301 -24.11 -6.12 -4.96
C PHE A 301 -24.17 -6.29 -3.44
N ASP A 302 -25.37 -6.36 -2.86
CA ASP A 302 -25.55 -6.44 -1.40
C ASP A 302 -25.07 -7.79 -0.87
N VAL A 303 -25.37 -8.87 -1.56
CA VAL A 303 -24.90 -10.23 -1.21
C VAL A 303 -23.38 -10.29 -1.27
N MET A 304 -22.77 -9.75 -2.32
CA MET A 304 -21.30 -9.73 -2.47
C MET A 304 -20.65 -8.87 -1.39
N ARG A 305 -21.17 -7.66 -1.14
CA ARG A 305 -20.67 -6.77 -0.09
C ARG A 305 -20.72 -7.44 1.29
N ALA A 306 -21.86 -8.03 1.62
CA ALA A 306 -22.03 -8.76 2.88
C ALA A 306 -21.05 -9.94 3.01
N PHE A 307 -20.82 -10.67 1.90
CA PHE A 307 -19.87 -11.77 1.88
C PHE A 307 -18.42 -11.31 2.07
N ILE A 308 -17.99 -10.25 1.38
CA ILE A 308 -16.62 -9.69 1.50
C ILE A 308 -16.31 -9.29 2.94
N LEU A 309 -17.30 -8.76 3.66
CA LEU A 309 -17.15 -8.32 5.06
C LEU A 309 -17.38 -9.44 6.08
N SER A 310 -17.71 -10.64 5.64
CA SER A 310 -17.97 -11.77 6.53
C SER A 310 -16.68 -12.51 6.91
N ASP A 311 -16.74 -13.28 7.99
CA ASP A 311 -15.70 -14.22 8.42
C ASP A 311 -15.43 -15.38 7.46
N LYS A 312 -16.31 -15.55 6.45
CA LYS A 312 -16.19 -16.57 5.41
C LYS A 312 -15.35 -16.14 4.23
N PHE A 313 -15.08 -14.83 4.10
CA PHE A 313 -14.24 -14.32 3.02
C PHE A 313 -12.78 -14.59 3.32
N ASP A 314 -12.08 -15.14 2.35
CA ASP A 314 -10.62 -15.21 2.31
C ASP A 314 -10.11 -15.08 0.88
N LEU A 315 -8.95 -14.47 0.72
CA LEU A 315 -8.28 -14.29 -0.56
C LEU A 315 -6.91 -14.95 -0.55
N ALA A 316 -6.60 -15.75 -1.56
CA ALA A 316 -5.26 -16.23 -1.84
C ALA A 316 -4.54 -15.23 -2.76
N ALA A 317 -3.43 -14.66 -2.29
CA ALA A 317 -2.71 -13.59 -2.99
C ALA A 317 -1.18 -13.72 -2.90
N PHE A 318 -0.65 -14.94 -3.02
CA PHE A 318 0.78 -15.21 -3.03
C PHE A 318 1.56 -14.72 -1.79
N LYS A 319 0.90 -14.67 -0.63
CA LYS A 319 1.46 -14.19 0.65
C LYS A 319 1.65 -15.30 1.69
N GLY A 320 1.52 -16.57 1.28
CA GLY A 320 1.71 -17.72 2.15
C GLY A 320 0.55 -18.03 3.09
N GLN A 321 -0.43 -17.16 3.19
CA GLN A 321 -1.61 -17.33 4.02
C GLN A 321 -2.82 -16.65 3.42
N LYS A 322 -4.00 -16.98 3.96
CA LYS A 322 -5.27 -16.39 3.57
C LYS A 322 -5.38 -14.95 4.07
N LEU A 323 -5.80 -14.05 3.19
CA LEU A 323 -6.03 -12.65 3.51
C LEU A 323 -7.52 -12.44 3.79
N THR A 324 -7.85 -11.70 4.86
CA THR A 324 -9.24 -11.43 5.28
C THR A 324 -9.39 -9.96 5.62
N PHE A 325 -10.60 -9.42 5.52
CA PHE A 325 -10.84 -8.05 5.97
C PHE A 325 -11.05 -7.97 7.48
N ARG A 326 -10.60 -6.88 8.07
CA ARG A 326 -10.98 -6.45 9.41
C ARG A 326 -12.35 -5.83 9.36
N ASP A 327 -13.23 -6.21 10.28
CA ASP A 327 -14.58 -5.66 10.38
C ASP A 327 -14.63 -4.28 11.04
N TRP A 328 -13.59 -3.90 11.79
CA TRP A 328 -13.55 -2.61 12.50
C TRP A 328 -13.03 -1.43 11.67
N ASP A 329 -12.14 -1.67 10.71
CA ASP A 329 -11.52 -0.60 9.91
C ASP A 329 -11.53 -0.85 8.39
N GLY A 330 -12.01 -2.03 7.94
CA GLY A 330 -12.05 -2.40 6.52
C GLY A 330 -10.69 -2.68 5.89
N GLN A 331 -9.64 -2.85 6.67
CA GLN A 331 -8.30 -3.16 6.19
C GLN A 331 -8.16 -4.64 5.87
N LEU A 332 -7.62 -4.96 4.70
CA LEU A 332 -7.20 -6.32 4.36
C LEU A 332 -5.97 -6.70 5.20
N ARG A 333 -6.10 -7.75 6.02
CA ARG A 333 -4.98 -8.37 6.73
C ARG A 333 -4.04 -8.99 5.71
N GLN A 334 -2.79 -8.60 5.72
CA GLN A 334 -1.79 -9.15 4.82
C GLN A 334 -0.39 -9.11 5.44
N PRO A 335 0.47 -10.09 5.10
CA PRO A 335 1.89 -10.00 5.41
C PRO A 335 2.55 -8.85 4.63
N VAL A 336 3.55 -8.25 5.25
CA VAL A 336 4.38 -7.20 4.66
C VAL A 336 5.77 -7.77 4.36
N LEU A 337 6.25 -7.54 3.15
CA LEU A 337 7.59 -7.93 2.74
C LEU A 337 8.61 -6.91 3.27
N LEU A 338 9.74 -7.38 3.75
CA LEU A 338 10.89 -6.53 4.09
C LEU A 338 11.96 -6.74 3.03
N VAL A 339 12.15 -5.73 2.20
CA VAL A 339 12.91 -5.83 0.96
C VAL A 339 14.18 -4.99 1.05
N ALA A 340 15.30 -5.57 0.66
CA ALA A 340 16.58 -4.87 0.56
C ALA A 340 17.11 -5.03 -0.87
N GLY A 341 16.87 -4.04 -1.72
CA GLY A 341 17.19 -4.11 -3.15
C GLY A 341 16.49 -5.28 -3.84
N ASN A 342 17.24 -6.27 -4.29
CA ASN A 342 16.69 -7.42 -5.03
C ASN A 342 16.45 -8.66 -4.15
N VAL A 343 16.32 -8.49 -2.83
CA VAL A 343 16.15 -9.61 -1.89
C VAL A 343 15.03 -9.30 -0.92
N VAL A 344 14.13 -10.27 -0.73
CA VAL A 344 13.20 -10.27 0.40
C VAL A 344 13.95 -10.81 1.61
N ALA A 345 14.33 -9.92 2.52
CA ALA A 345 15.12 -10.26 3.70
C ALA A 345 14.27 -10.99 4.77
N SER A 346 12.99 -10.64 4.87
CA SER A 346 12.03 -11.28 5.80
C SER A 346 10.59 -10.96 5.36
N VAL A 347 9.65 -11.59 6.02
CA VAL A 347 8.20 -11.30 5.87
C VAL A 347 7.61 -11.16 7.25
N SER A 348 6.95 -10.03 7.52
CA SER A 348 6.27 -9.79 8.80
C SER A 348 4.76 -10.10 8.68
N PRO A 349 4.13 -10.51 9.78
CA PRO A 349 4.60 -10.48 11.17
C PRO A 349 5.67 -11.54 11.47
N GLN A 350 6.61 -11.20 12.39
CA GLN A 350 7.62 -12.13 12.85
C GLN A 350 7.01 -13.13 13.85
N GLU A 351 7.56 -14.35 13.91
CA GLU A 351 6.96 -15.48 14.65
C GLU A 351 6.83 -15.24 16.17
N GLU A 352 7.67 -14.40 16.74
CA GLU A 352 7.69 -14.09 18.17
C GLU A 352 6.53 -13.17 18.61
N PHE A 353 5.91 -12.46 17.68
CA PHE A 353 4.82 -11.54 17.98
C PHE A 353 3.48 -12.24 17.80
N LEU A 354 2.83 -12.55 18.92
CA LEU A 354 1.58 -13.31 18.97
C LEU A 354 0.38 -12.37 19.12
N HIS A 355 -0.76 -12.79 18.58
CA HIS A 355 -2.04 -12.14 18.75
C HIS A 355 -3.14 -13.18 18.99
N GLN A 356 -4.18 -12.81 19.78
CA GLN A 356 -5.22 -13.75 20.20
C GLN A 356 -6.10 -14.25 19.04
N VAL A 357 -6.31 -13.42 18.02
CA VAL A 357 -7.22 -13.70 16.89
C VAL A 357 -6.43 -14.07 15.64
N SER A 358 -5.55 -13.20 15.19
CA SER A 358 -4.74 -13.38 14.00
C SER A 358 -3.38 -12.73 14.18
N GLN A 359 -2.32 -13.43 13.88
CA GLN A 359 -0.97 -12.85 13.93
C GLN A 359 -0.84 -11.62 13.03
N LEU A 360 -1.61 -11.54 11.94
CA LEU A 360 -1.67 -10.35 11.07
C LEU A 360 -2.25 -9.11 11.77
N ASP A 361 -2.96 -9.27 12.89
CA ASP A 361 -3.48 -8.15 13.68
C ASP A 361 -2.43 -7.54 14.62
N THR A 362 -1.21 -8.11 14.68
CA THR A 362 -0.06 -7.44 15.30
C THR A 362 0.46 -6.26 14.47
N LEU A 363 0.09 -6.17 13.18
CA LEU A 363 0.47 -5.10 12.26
C LEU A 363 -0.66 -4.07 12.14
N GLY A 364 -0.34 -2.81 12.41
CA GLY A 364 -1.30 -1.71 12.32
C GLY A 364 -2.10 -1.49 13.62
N VAL A 365 -3.24 -0.84 13.49
CA VAL A 365 -4.13 -0.49 14.59
C VAL A 365 -5.07 -1.65 14.88
N ASP A 366 -5.07 -2.14 16.12
CA ASP A 366 -5.95 -3.24 16.55
C ASP A 366 -7.35 -2.74 16.89
N ARG A 367 -8.30 -3.68 17.01
CA ARG A 367 -9.70 -3.40 17.34
C ARG A 367 -9.88 -2.52 18.58
N GLY A 368 -9.07 -2.73 19.61
CA GLY A 368 -9.12 -1.95 20.86
C GLY A 368 -8.54 -0.55 20.74
N GLU A 369 -7.82 -0.25 19.68
CA GLU A 369 -7.11 1.00 19.46
C GLU A 369 -7.77 1.86 18.37
N THR A 370 -8.74 1.30 17.63
CA THR A 370 -9.33 1.97 16.46
C THR A 370 -10.23 3.14 16.86
N GLU A 371 -10.12 4.22 16.09
CA GLU A 371 -11.05 5.37 16.13
C GLU A 371 -12.16 5.26 15.07
N CYS A 372 -12.17 4.19 14.27
CA CYS A 372 -13.14 3.98 13.21
C CYS A 372 -14.48 3.49 13.79
N ASN A 373 -15.56 4.16 13.41
CA ASN A 373 -16.95 3.81 13.73
C ASN A 373 -17.71 3.47 12.44
N ARG A 374 -17.50 2.26 11.91
CA ARG A 374 -18.16 1.76 10.68
C ARG A 374 -19.54 1.21 10.96
#